data_6550d1ef2d26e6af001098185b76696e
#
_entry.id   6550d1ef2d26e6af001098185b76696e
#
_cell.length_a   1.000
_cell.length_b   1.000
_cell.length_c   1.000
_cell.angle_alpha   90.00
_cell.angle_beta   90.00
_cell.angle_gamma   90.00
#
_symmetry.space_group_name_H-M   'P 1'
#
loop_
_entity.id
_entity.type
_entity.pdbx_description
1 polymer ?
#
loop_
_entity_poly.entity_id
_entity_poly.type
_entity_poly.pdbx_seq_one_letter_code
_entity_poly.pdbx_strand_id
1 'polypeptide(L)'
;MRAILSKHVKTDLFGGIHWFDKIALGLGNEFESEFYFALERVKQNPDLFAADHTGYRPCRSKRFTAMLYFCLDCVLLIVIGLFATGQDESVLRNRE
;
A
#
# COMPACT_ATOMS: atom_id res chain seq x y z
N MET A 1 -6.88 -14.44 4.79
CA MET A 1 -5.64 -14.69 4.01
C MET A 1 -4.44 -14.08 4.70
N ARG A 2 -3.32 -14.74 4.69
CA ARG A 2 -2.10 -14.22 5.33
C ARG A 2 -1.42 -13.20 4.42
N ALA A 3 -0.98 -12.08 4.98
CA ALA A 3 -0.32 -11.01 4.24
C ALA A 3 1.13 -10.87 4.68
N ILE A 4 2.00 -10.60 3.70
CA ILE A 4 3.41 -10.30 3.93
C ILE A 4 3.68 -8.90 3.38
N LEU A 5 4.31 -8.06 4.19
CA LEU A 5 4.74 -6.73 3.77
C LEU A 5 6.20 -6.80 3.32
N SER A 6 6.48 -6.39 2.09
CA SER A 6 7.87 -6.33 1.62
C SER A 6 8.63 -5.26 2.40
N LYS A 7 9.97 -5.35 2.39
CA LYS A 7 10.80 -4.34 3.05
C LYS A 7 10.61 -2.95 2.44
N HIS A 8 10.30 -2.91 1.15
CA HIS A 8 10.04 -1.64 0.47
C HIS A 8 8.78 -0.96 0.99
N VAL A 9 7.74 -1.75 1.29
CA VAL A 9 6.49 -1.23 1.84
C VAL A 9 6.69 -0.65 3.23
N LYS A 10 7.50 -1.31 4.05
CA LYS A 10 7.82 -0.79 5.38
C LYS A 10 8.51 0.56 5.29
N THR A 11 9.47 0.69 4.37
CA THR A 11 10.14 1.97 4.12
C THR A 11 9.16 3.03 3.62
N ASP A 12 8.29 2.66 2.67
CA ASP A 12 7.28 3.56 2.15
C ASP A 12 6.33 4.04 3.25
N LEU A 13 5.92 3.13 4.12
CA LEU A 13 5.01 3.44 5.22
C LEU A 13 5.65 4.43 6.21
N PHE A 14 6.87 4.15 6.64
CA PHE A 14 7.59 5.04 7.55
C PHE A 14 7.82 6.41 6.92
N GLY A 15 8.18 6.44 5.64
CA GLY A 15 8.35 7.70 4.91
C GLY A 15 7.05 8.50 4.85
N GLY A 16 5.94 7.82 4.59
CA GLY A 16 4.62 8.45 4.56
C GLY A 16 4.20 9.01 5.91
N ILE A 17 4.39 8.24 6.98
CA ILE A 17 4.09 8.69 8.34
C ILE A 17 4.87 9.96 8.66
N HIS A 18 6.16 9.97 8.35
CA HIS A 18 7.04 11.11 8.59
C HIS A 18 6.60 12.34 7.80
N TRP A 19 6.28 12.12 6.54
CA TRP A 19 5.83 13.18 5.64
C TRP A 19 4.55 13.85 6.15
N PHE A 20 3.56 13.05 6.54
CA PHE A 20 2.29 13.60 6.99
C PHE A 20 2.40 14.27 8.37
N ASP A 21 3.27 13.75 9.25
CA ASP A 21 3.50 14.40 10.54
C ASP A 21 4.16 15.78 10.40
N LYS A 22 4.94 15.99 9.34
CA LYS A 22 5.48 17.31 9.06
C LYS A 22 4.42 18.32 8.64
N ILE A 23 3.35 17.84 8.02
CA ILE A 23 2.22 18.68 7.62
C ILE A 23 1.38 19.05 8.83
N ALA A 24 1.04 18.05 9.65
CA ALA A 24 0.25 18.26 10.88
C ALA A 24 0.56 17.14 11.86
N LEU A 25 0.85 17.50 13.10
CA LEU A 25 1.16 16.53 14.14
C LEU A 25 0.00 15.56 14.33
N GLY A 26 0.31 14.27 14.33
CA GLY A 26 -0.68 13.21 14.46
C GLY A 26 -1.25 12.73 13.13
N LEU A 27 -1.01 13.44 12.04
CA LEU A 27 -1.53 13.05 10.71
C LEU A 27 -0.87 11.77 10.22
N GLY A 28 0.38 11.54 10.59
CA GLY A 28 1.09 10.31 10.26
C GLY A 28 0.44 9.08 10.88
N ASN A 29 -0.05 9.18 12.11
CA ASN A 29 -0.78 8.08 12.75
C ASN A 29 -2.08 7.78 12.03
N GLU A 30 -2.77 8.80 11.53
CA GLU A 30 -3.99 8.61 10.76
C GLU A 30 -3.67 7.93 9.41
N PHE A 31 -2.58 8.31 8.78
CA PHE A 31 -2.12 7.66 7.55
C PHE A 31 -1.81 6.19 7.79
N GLU A 32 -1.10 5.87 8.86
CA GLU A 32 -0.79 4.49 9.21
C GLU A 32 -2.07 3.67 9.44
N SER A 33 -3.03 4.23 10.15
CA SER A 33 -4.31 3.56 10.39
C SER A 33 -5.05 3.28 9.09
N GLU A 34 -5.05 4.22 8.15
CA GLU A 34 -5.67 4.03 6.84
C GLU A 34 -4.96 2.95 6.03
N PHE A 35 -3.65 2.85 6.15
CA PHE A 35 -2.90 1.78 5.49
C PHE A 35 -3.37 0.40 5.99
N TYR A 36 -3.44 0.22 7.30
CA TYR A 36 -3.85 -1.06 7.86
C TYR A 36 -5.33 -1.35 7.59
N PHE A 37 -6.15 -0.32 7.52
CA PHE A 37 -7.56 -0.47 7.15
C PHE A 37 -7.68 -0.99 5.71
N ALA A 38 -6.92 -0.41 4.79
CA ALA A 38 -6.89 -0.87 3.40
C ALA A 38 -6.35 -2.30 3.29
N LEU A 39 -5.31 -2.62 4.05
CA LEU A 39 -4.74 -3.96 4.07
C LEU A 39 -5.77 -5.00 4.52
N GLU A 40 -6.56 -4.71 5.54
CA GLU A 40 -7.61 -5.62 6.00
C GLU A 40 -8.68 -5.83 4.94
N ARG A 41 -9.07 -4.77 4.23
CA ARG A 41 -10.03 -4.89 3.13
C ARG A 41 -9.51 -5.84 2.05
N VAL A 42 -8.26 -5.70 1.67
CA VAL A 42 -7.62 -6.55 0.67
C VAL A 42 -7.52 -7.99 1.15
N LYS A 43 -7.16 -8.20 2.41
CA LYS A 43 -7.05 -9.55 2.98
C LYS A 43 -8.39 -10.28 2.98
N GLN A 44 -9.48 -9.56 3.22
CA GLN A 44 -10.80 -10.17 3.28
C GLN A 44 -11.31 -10.59 1.90
N ASN A 45 -11.07 -9.79 0.87
CA ASN A 45 -11.58 -10.03 -0.48
C ASN A 45 -10.56 -9.61 -1.54
N PRO A 46 -9.43 -10.32 -1.68
CA PRO A 46 -8.40 -9.91 -2.63
C PRO A 46 -8.88 -9.94 -4.08
N ASP A 47 -9.84 -10.81 -4.40
CA ASP A 47 -10.34 -10.95 -5.76
C ASP A 47 -11.23 -9.78 -6.21
N LEU A 48 -11.63 -8.91 -5.30
CA LEU A 48 -12.35 -7.69 -5.67
C LEU A 48 -11.44 -6.62 -6.30
N PHE A 49 -10.14 -6.82 -6.23
CA PHE A 49 -9.15 -5.87 -6.72
C PHE A 49 -8.47 -6.43 -7.96
N ALA A 50 -8.81 -5.89 -9.13
CA ALA A 50 -8.25 -6.33 -10.40
C ALA A 50 -6.86 -5.73 -10.61
N ALA A 51 -5.99 -6.46 -11.29
CA ALA A 51 -4.69 -5.94 -11.69
C ALA A 51 -4.84 -4.81 -12.70
N ASP A 52 -4.00 -3.80 -12.60
CA ASP A 52 -3.98 -2.68 -13.54
C ASP A 52 -2.78 -2.80 -14.50
N HIS A 53 -2.43 -1.69 -15.15
CA HIS A 53 -1.33 -1.64 -16.11
C HIS A 53 0.04 -1.98 -15.50
N THR A 54 0.19 -1.91 -14.18
CA THR A 54 1.44 -2.27 -13.50
C THR A 54 1.63 -3.78 -13.39
N GLY A 55 0.56 -4.55 -13.58
CA GLY A 55 0.56 -5.99 -13.32
C GLY A 55 0.24 -6.34 -11.87
N TYR A 56 0.20 -5.36 -10.98
CA TYR A 56 -0.17 -5.54 -9.58
C TYR A 56 -1.60 -5.06 -9.34
N ARG A 57 -2.17 -5.47 -8.22
CA ARG A 57 -3.53 -5.10 -7.83
C ARG A 57 -3.49 -3.86 -6.93
N PRO A 58 -4.07 -2.73 -7.35
CA PRO A 58 -4.09 -1.53 -6.52
C PRO A 58 -5.30 -1.51 -5.58
N CYS A 59 -5.10 -0.95 -4.39
CA CYS A 59 -6.17 -0.62 -3.47
C CYS A 59 -5.99 0.83 -3.04
N ARG A 60 -6.97 1.67 -3.38
CA ARG A 60 -6.91 3.09 -3.07
C ARG A 60 -7.34 3.35 -1.63
N SER A 61 -6.57 4.18 -0.92
CA SER A 61 -6.99 4.69 0.38
C SER A 61 -8.12 5.69 0.19
N LYS A 62 -9.11 5.67 1.08
CA LYS A 62 -10.27 6.56 0.99
C LYS A 62 -9.94 7.99 1.40
N ARG A 63 -9.11 8.14 2.42
CA ARG A 63 -8.84 9.46 3.02
C ARG A 63 -7.62 10.13 2.44
N PHE A 64 -6.56 9.36 2.23
CA PHE A 64 -5.30 9.85 1.68
C PHE A 64 -5.21 9.46 0.21
N THR A 65 -4.61 10.31 -0.60
CA THR A 65 -4.40 10.00 -2.01
C THR A 65 -3.21 9.06 -2.16
N ALA A 66 -3.36 7.86 -1.63
CA ALA A 66 -2.32 6.84 -1.63
C ALA A 66 -2.88 5.54 -2.16
N MET A 67 -2.02 4.74 -2.77
CA MET A 67 -2.41 3.44 -3.31
C MET A 67 -1.48 2.36 -2.77
N LEU A 68 -2.10 1.28 -2.28
CA LEU A 68 -1.41 0.07 -1.88
C LEU A 68 -1.43 -0.89 -3.07
N TYR A 69 -0.27 -1.41 -3.44
CA TYR A 69 -0.15 -2.39 -4.52
C TYR A 69 0.22 -3.74 -3.94
N PHE A 70 -0.47 -4.77 -4.41
CA PHE A 70 -0.23 -6.14 -3.93
C PHE A 70 -0.33 -7.14 -5.06
N CYS A 71 0.17 -8.36 -4.80
CA CYS A 71 -0.03 -9.51 -5.67
C CYS A 71 -0.36 -10.72 -4.82
N LEU A 72 -0.89 -11.75 -5.46
CA LEU A 72 -1.21 -13.02 -4.81
C LEU A 72 -0.22 -14.08 -5.30
N ASP A 73 0.31 -14.86 -4.35
CA ASP A 73 1.18 -15.98 -4.65
C ASP A 73 0.67 -17.17 -3.84
N CYS A 74 -0.04 -18.08 -4.51
CA CYS A 74 -0.71 -19.22 -3.88
C CYS A 74 -1.65 -18.75 -2.77
N VAL A 75 -1.31 -19.02 -1.50
CA VAL A 75 -2.13 -18.64 -0.35
C VAL A 75 -1.62 -17.37 0.34
N LEU A 76 -0.63 -16.72 -0.24
CA LEU A 76 -0.03 -15.52 0.35
C LEU A 76 -0.43 -14.27 -0.42
N LEU A 77 -0.70 -13.20 0.32
CA LEU A 77 -0.89 -11.88 -0.22
C LEU A 77 0.38 -11.08 0.08
N ILE A 78 1.03 -10.59 -0.97
CA ILE A 78 2.30 -9.88 -0.83
C ILE A 78 2.09 -8.42 -1.19
N VAL A 79 2.28 -7.53 -0.21
CA VAL A 79 2.20 -6.09 -0.44
C VAL A 79 3.55 -5.60 -0.94
N ILE A 80 3.56 -5.05 -2.15
CA ILE A 80 4.76 -4.66 -2.88
C ILE A 80 5.06 -3.18 -2.76
N GLY A 81 4.03 -2.35 -2.70
CA GLY A 81 4.24 -0.91 -2.70
C GLY A 81 3.14 -0.14 -2.02
N LEU A 82 3.48 1.06 -1.56
CA LEU A 82 2.55 2.03 -1.00
C LEU A 82 3.00 3.40 -1.51
N PHE A 83 2.21 3.99 -2.40
CA PHE A 83 2.59 5.24 -3.07
C PHE A 83 1.50 6.29 -2.91
N ALA A 84 1.94 7.52 -2.62
CA ALA A 84 1.07 8.68 -2.72
C ALA A 84 0.83 9.02 -4.19
N THR A 85 -0.24 9.77 -4.46
CA THR A 85 -0.55 10.24 -5.80
C THR A 85 0.61 11.05 -6.37
N GLY A 86 1.00 10.75 -7.60
CA GLY A 86 2.08 11.44 -8.30
C GLY A 86 3.43 10.78 -8.21
N GLN A 87 3.59 9.75 -7.40
CA GLN A 87 4.83 8.98 -7.40
C GLN A 87 4.90 8.07 -8.61
N ASP A 88 6.13 7.79 -9.05
CA ASP A 88 6.37 6.97 -10.22
C ASP A 88 6.17 5.49 -9.90
N GLU A 89 5.17 4.89 -10.53
CA GLU A 89 4.84 3.47 -10.35
C GLU A 89 5.88 2.54 -10.95
N SER A 90 6.76 3.04 -11.81
CA SER A 90 7.76 2.20 -12.48
C SER A 90 8.72 1.54 -11.49
N VAL A 91 8.88 2.09 -10.29
CA VAL A 91 9.74 1.50 -9.26
C VAL A 91 9.23 0.13 -8.82
N LEU A 92 7.95 -0.20 -9.03
CA LEU A 92 7.41 -1.51 -8.68
C LEU A 92 8.12 -2.65 -9.41
N ARG A 93 8.57 -2.41 -10.63
CA ARG A 93 9.25 -3.43 -11.45
C ARG A 93 10.55 -3.90 -10.82
N ASN A 94 11.17 -3.07 -10.02
CA ASN A 94 12.46 -3.35 -9.39
C ASN A 94 12.32 -3.93 -7.99
N ARG A 95 11.10 -4.17 -7.53
CA ARG A 95 10.84 -4.60 -6.16
C ARG A 95 10.54 -6.10 -6.00
N GLU A 96 10.44 -6.79 -7.09
CA GLU A 96 10.19 -8.24 -7.06
C GLU A 96 11.40 -9.06 -6.66
#